data_eb5f9429e6b0b5328bd60132b0e1b4e4
#
_entry.id   eb5f9429e6b0b5328bd60132b0e1b4e4
#
_cell.length_a   1.000
_cell.length_b   1.000
_cell.length_c   1.000
_cell.angle_alpha   90.00
_cell.angle_beta   90.00
_cell.angle_gamma   90.00
#
_symmetry.space_group_name_H-M   'P 1'
#
loop_
_entity.id
_entity.type
_entity.pdbx_description
1 polymer ?
#
loop_
_entity_poly.entity_id
_entity_poly.type
_entity_poly.pdbx_seq_one_letter_code
_entity_poly.pdbx_strand_id
1 'polypeptide(L)'
;MSSIPTIVLSAISYGQNYPPYDGVSADFYSDKLRGNGYYGYTDGLHTVSYQVTSFIGIINMQATLATDPTDADWFDLPDTVIGDGSTPLTTSVYTNFTGNFVWCRCAVTQFTAGVVNRVLYNT
;
A
#
# COMPACT_ATOMS: atom_id res chain seq x y z
N MET A 1 -10.07 -13.86 -13.85
CA MET A 1 -10.89 -12.77 -14.35
C MET A 1 -10.11 -11.47 -14.32
N SER A 2 -10.16 -10.74 -15.39
CA SER A 2 -9.55 -9.42 -15.40
C SER A 2 -10.37 -8.46 -14.56
N SER A 3 -9.71 -7.56 -13.89
CA SER A 3 -10.35 -6.54 -13.09
C SER A 3 -9.69 -5.21 -13.35
N ILE A 4 -10.44 -4.15 -13.11
CA ILE A 4 -9.90 -2.80 -13.16
C ILE A 4 -9.06 -2.61 -11.89
N PRO A 5 -7.81 -2.18 -12.01
CA PRO A 5 -6.99 -1.89 -10.83
C PRO A 5 -7.65 -0.84 -9.93
N THR A 6 -7.51 -1.03 -8.63
CA THR A 6 -7.97 -0.05 -7.65
C THR A 6 -6.88 0.97 -7.39
N ILE A 7 -7.23 2.25 -7.45
CA ILE A 7 -6.31 3.31 -7.03
C ILE A 7 -6.34 3.35 -5.51
N VAL A 8 -5.21 3.00 -4.89
CA VAL A 8 -5.07 2.92 -3.44
C VAL A 8 -4.70 4.27 -2.87
N LEU A 9 -3.69 4.90 -3.45
CA LEU A 9 -3.21 6.23 -3.09
C LEU A 9 -2.94 7.00 -4.37
N SER A 10 -3.13 8.32 -4.36
CA SER A 10 -2.95 9.15 -5.54
C SER A 10 -2.48 10.54 -5.15
N ALA A 11 -1.38 10.99 -5.77
CA ALA A 11 -0.91 12.36 -5.72
C ALA A 11 -0.73 12.92 -4.30
N ILE A 12 -0.10 12.12 -3.43
CA ILE A 12 0.17 12.53 -2.05
C ILE A 12 1.54 13.18 -1.98
N SER A 13 1.56 14.48 -1.67
CA SER A 13 2.79 15.26 -1.54
C SER A 13 3.08 15.54 -0.06
N TYR A 14 4.35 15.47 0.32
CA TYR A 14 4.75 15.72 1.70
C TYR A 14 4.32 17.12 2.12
N GLY A 15 3.71 17.21 3.31
CA GLY A 15 3.27 18.46 3.90
C GLY A 15 1.90 18.96 3.40
N GLN A 16 1.27 18.27 2.46
CA GLN A 16 -0.04 18.63 1.92
C GLN A 16 -1.10 17.67 2.45
N ASN A 17 -2.10 18.20 3.13
CA ASN A 17 -3.20 17.37 3.64
C ASN A 17 -3.98 16.78 2.46
N TYR A 18 -3.96 15.47 2.36
CA TYR A 18 -4.71 14.72 1.34
C TYR A 18 -5.05 13.36 1.93
N PRO A 19 -6.27 13.14 2.42
CA PRO A 19 -6.60 11.87 3.07
C PRO A 19 -6.26 10.65 2.21
N PRO A 20 -5.71 9.58 2.79
CA PRO A 20 -5.54 9.28 4.23
C PRO A 20 -4.34 9.95 4.91
N TYR A 21 -3.59 10.77 4.21
CA TYR A 21 -2.45 11.51 4.76
C TYR A 21 -2.94 12.86 5.32
N ASP A 22 -2.59 13.14 6.57
CA ASP A 22 -3.03 14.37 7.25
C ASP A 22 -2.14 15.59 6.99
N GLY A 23 -1.06 15.42 6.26
CA GLY A 23 -0.10 16.48 5.95
C GLY A 23 0.99 16.67 7.00
N VAL A 24 0.96 15.93 8.09
CA VAL A 24 1.87 16.10 9.22
C VAL A 24 2.50 14.78 9.66
N SER A 25 1.71 13.73 9.81
CA SER A 25 2.19 12.44 10.32
C SER A 25 3.10 11.75 9.33
N ALA A 26 4.21 11.19 9.82
CA ALA A 26 5.13 10.43 8.97
C ALA A 26 4.59 9.04 8.61
N ASP A 27 3.61 8.55 9.34
CA ASP A 27 3.01 7.24 9.12
C ASP A 27 1.53 7.40 8.80
N PHE A 28 1.09 6.72 7.75
CA PHE A 28 -0.33 6.67 7.42
C PHE A 28 -0.63 5.41 6.61
N TYR A 29 -1.93 5.08 6.52
CA TYR A 29 -2.39 3.85 5.88
C TYR A 29 -3.54 4.17 4.94
N SER A 30 -3.62 3.42 3.83
CA SER A 30 -4.78 3.51 2.95
C SER A 30 -6.00 2.86 3.59
N ASP A 31 -7.16 3.07 2.97
CA ASP A 31 -8.34 2.28 3.28
C ASP A 31 -8.08 0.80 2.95
N LYS A 32 -8.79 -0.08 3.63
CA LYS A 32 -8.66 -1.52 3.38
C LYS A 32 -9.29 -1.89 2.03
N LEU A 33 -8.66 -2.85 1.38
CA LEU A 33 -9.04 -3.37 0.08
C LEU A 33 -9.41 -4.84 0.21
N ARG A 34 -10.41 -5.27 -0.53
CA ARG A 34 -10.84 -6.67 -0.51
C ARG A 34 -9.81 -7.55 -1.21
N GLY A 35 -9.31 -8.55 -0.51
CA GLY A 35 -8.42 -9.54 -1.08
C GLY A 35 -9.16 -10.79 -1.56
N ASN A 36 -8.42 -11.76 -2.08
CA ASN A 36 -9.01 -12.99 -2.58
C ASN A 36 -9.77 -13.77 -1.50
N GLY A 37 -9.29 -13.74 -0.26
CA GLY A 37 -9.96 -14.41 0.85
C GLY A 37 -11.33 -13.82 1.17
N TYR A 38 -11.51 -12.52 0.94
CA TYR A 38 -12.81 -11.88 1.13
C TYR A 38 -13.87 -12.46 0.18
N TYR A 39 -13.47 -12.73 -1.06
CA TYR A 39 -14.37 -13.27 -2.08
C TYR A 39 -14.46 -14.81 -2.05
N GLY A 40 -13.65 -15.47 -1.24
CA GLY A 40 -13.56 -16.92 -1.23
C GLY A 40 -12.79 -17.50 -2.40
N TYR A 41 -11.97 -16.70 -3.07
CA TYR A 41 -11.11 -17.17 -4.16
C TYR A 41 -9.89 -17.88 -3.58
N THR A 42 -9.29 -18.79 -4.37
CA THR A 42 -8.21 -19.64 -3.89
C THR A 42 -6.88 -19.45 -4.64
N ASP A 43 -6.84 -18.67 -5.69
CA ASP A 43 -5.61 -18.43 -6.44
C ASP A 43 -4.64 -17.49 -5.71
N GLY A 44 -5.14 -16.58 -4.89
CA GLY A 44 -4.35 -15.76 -3.98
C GLY A 44 -3.33 -14.84 -4.62
N LEU A 45 -3.42 -14.58 -5.93
CA LEU A 45 -2.46 -13.73 -6.61
C LEU A 45 -2.86 -12.27 -6.53
N HIS A 46 -1.94 -11.43 -6.09
CA HIS A 46 -2.12 -9.99 -5.97
C HIS A 46 -0.98 -9.28 -6.66
N THR A 47 -1.26 -8.13 -7.24
CA THR A 47 -0.25 -7.26 -7.84
C THR A 47 -0.44 -5.84 -7.34
N VAL A 48 0.64 -5.22 -6.89
CA VAL A 48 0.65 -3.83 -6.48
C VAL A 48 1.72 -3.09 -7.24
N SER A 49 1.43 -1.86 -7.65
CA SER A 49 2.43 -1.01 -8.29
C SER A 49 2.58 0.28 -7.50
N TYR A 50 3.80 0.77 -7.44
CA TYR A 50 4.15 2.01 -6.75
C TYR A 50 4.80 2.96 -7.74
N GLN A 51 4.39 4.20 -7.72
CA GLN A 51 4.99 5.27 -8.50
C GLN A 51 5.27 6.44 -7.57
N VAL A 52 6.53 6.76 -7.38
CA VAL A 52 6.97 7.78 -6.42
C VAL A 52 8.02 8.68 -7.06
N THR A 53 8.14 9.91 -6.54
CA THR A 53 9.10 10.91 -7.01
C THR A 53 9.79 11.54 -5.81
N SER A 54 11.11 11.43 -5.75
CA SER A 54 11.95 11.98 -4.67
C SER A 54 11.42 11.60 -3.28
N PHE A 55 10.83 10.42 -3.18
CA PHE A 55 10.16 9.93 -1.98
C PHE A 55 11.18 9.50 -0.93
N ILE A 56 11.06 10.03 0.27
CA ILE A 56 11.81 9.55 1.44
C ILE A 56 10.79 8.96 2.40
N GLY A 57 10.86 7.64 2.56
CA GLY A 57 9.93 6.89 3.39
C GLY A 57 9.99 5.41 3.03
N ILE A 58 9.07 4.65 3.60
CA ILE A 58 8.93 3.23 3.33
C ILE A 58 7.46 2.97 2.94
N ILE A 59 7.27 2.30 1.83
CA ILE A 59 5.93 1.86 1.39
C ILE A 59 5.93 0.34 1.36
N ASN A 60 4.89 -0.25 1.92
CA ASN A 60 4.65 -1.68 1.80
C ASN A 60 3.16 -1.97 1.86
N MET A 61 2.79 -3.19 1.46
CA MET A 61 1.44 -3.68 1.66
C MET A 61 1.36 -4.41 2.98
N GLN A 62 0.20 -4.30 3.61
CA GLN A 62 -0.19 -5.07 4.79
C GLN A 62 -1.43 -5.89 4.46
N ALA A 63 -1.60 -6.99 5.17
CA ALA A 63 -2.72 -7.89 4.96
C ALA A 63 -3.24 -8.41 6.29
N THR A 64 -4.46 -8.96 6.26
CA THR A 64 -5.08 -9.57 7.42
C THR A 64 -6.02 -10.68 6.99
N LEU A 65 -6.21 -11.65 7.88
CA LEU A 65 -7.22 -12.71 7.71
C LEU A 65 -8.48 -12.42 8.54
N ALA A 66 -8.48 -11.35 9.33
CA ALA A 66 -9.63 -10.99 10.14
C ALA A 66 -10.73 -10.40 9.28
N THR A 67 -11.98 -10.76 9.56
CA THR A 67 -13.14 -10.20 8.86
C THR A 67 -13.37 -8.74 9.22
N ASP A 68 -13.20 -8.40 10.49
CA ASP A 68 -13.29 -7.03 11.00
C ASP A 68 -11.98 -6.69 11.70
N PRO A 69 -10.93 -6.30 10.94
CA PRO A 69 -9.62 -6.14 11.53
C PRO A 69 -9.53 -4.92 12.45
N THR A 70 -8.81 -5.10 13.55
CA THR A 70 -8.30 -4.01 14.38
C THR A 70 -6.87 -3.70 13.95
N ASP A 71 -6.28 -2.64 14.50
CA ASP A 71 -4.91 -2.26 14.15
C ASP A 71 -3.89 -3.38 14.43
N ALA A 72 -4.15 -4.22 15.42
CA ALA A 72 -3.26 -5.33 15.77
C ALA A 72 -3.37 -6.54 14.85
N ASP A 73 -4.37 -6.59 13.99
CA ASP A 73 -4.62 -7.74 13.11
C ASP A 73 -3.82 -7.69 11.80
N TRP A 74 -3.20 -6.56 11.50
CA TRP A 74 -2.48 -6.37 10.25
C TRP A 74 -1.03 -6.83 10.38
N PHE A 75 -0.50 -7.43 9.32
CA PHE A 75 0.91 -7.82 9.23
C PHE A 75 1.52 -7.32 7.93
N ASP A 76 2.82 -7.05 7.99
CA ASP A 76 3.56 -6.57 6.83
C ASP A 76 3.83 -7.69 5.84
N LEU A 77 3.78 -7.37 4.55
CA LEU A 77 4.18 -8.27 3.47
C LEU A 77 5.58 -7.86 3.02
N PRO A 78 6.63 -8.58 3.44
CA PRO A 78 8.01 -8.11 3.24
C PRO A 78 8.42 -7.98 1.79
N ASP A 79 7.85 -8.80 0.90
CA ASP A 79 8.20 -8.75 -0.53
C ASP A 79 7.61 -7.52 -1.24
N THR A 80 6.82 -6.71 -0.55
CA THR A 80 6.15 -5.54 -1.13
C THR A 80 6.81 -4.22 -0.73
N VAL A 81 7.91 -4.26 0.01
CA VAL A 81 8.54 -3.06 0.58
C VAL A 81 9.38 -2.33 -0.47
N ILE A 82 9.21 -1.01 -0.59
CA ILE A 82 10.14 -0.14 -1.29
C ILE A 82 10.52 1.04 -0.39
N GLY A 83 11.72 1.59 -0.62
CA GLY A 83 12.22 2.71 0.16
C GLY A 83 12.94 2.25 1.43
N ASP A 84 13.78 3.13 1.98
CA ASP A 84 14.54 2.85 3.18
C ASP A 84 14.33 3.88 4.29
N GLY A 85 13.52 4.91 4.03
CA GLY A 85 13.22 5.96 5.01
C GLY A 85 14.27 7.07 5.10
N SER A 86 15.33 7.00 4.29
CA SER A 86 16.39 8.01 4.37
C SER A 86 16.91 8.48 3.02
N THR A 87 16.79 7.69 1.95
CA THR A 87 17.32 8.02 0.63
C THR A 87 16.17 8.39 -0.32
N PRO A 88 16.24 9.53 -1.03
CA PRO A 88 15.22 9.88 -2.02
C PRO A 88 15.10 8.80 -3.10
N LEU A 89 13.88 8.40 -3.40
CA LEU A 89 13.58 7.36 -4.38
C LEU A 89 12.61 7.89 -5.43
N THR A 90 13.00 7.74 -6.69
CA THR A 90 12.13 8.02 -7.82
C THR A 90 12.04 6.75 -8.66
N THR A 91 10.88 6.12 -8.67
CA THR A 91 10.72 4.85 -9.38
C THR A 91 9.27 4.56 -9.71
N SER A 92 9.10 3.66 -10.67
CA SER A 92 7.81 3.08 -11.00
C SER A 92 8.01 1.57 -11.08
N VAL A 93 7.52 0.85 -10.08
CA VAL A 93 7.78 -0.59 -9.92
C VAL A 93 6.49 -1.31 -9.56
N TYR A 94 6.51 -2.63 -9.77
CA TYR A 94 5.42 -3.48 -9.30
C TYR A 94 5.98 -4.69 -8.59
N THR A 95 5.13 -5.33 -7.78
CA THR A 95 5.43 -6.61 -7.18
C THR A 95 4.17 -7.47 -7.12
N ASN A 96 4.37 -8.77 -7.23
CA ASN A 96 3.32 -9.75 -7.02
C ASN A 96 3.50 -10.39 -5.66
N PHE A 97 2.40 -10.70 -5.00
CA PHE A 97 2.44 -11.43 -3.75
C PHE A 97 1.26 -12.40 -3.70
N THR A 98 1.39 -13.43 -2.89
CA THR A 98 0.40 -14.50 -2.82
C THR A 98 -0.09 -14.70 -1.39
N GLY A 99 -1.33 -15.07 -1.27
CA GLY A 99 -2.00 -15.37 -0.01
C GLY A 99 -3.48 -15.08 -0.14
N ASN A 100 -4.31 -15.86 0.53
CA ASN A 100 -5.76 -15.68 0.47
C ASN A 100 -6.21 -14.74 1.58
N PHE A 101 -5.70 -13.51 1.53
CA PHE A 101 -5.98 -12.48 2.53
C PHE A 101 -7.42 -11.97 2.39
N VAL A 102 -8.06 -11.69 3.51
CA VAL A 102 -9.40 -11.10 3.52
C VAL A 102 -9.33 -9.62 3.14
N TRP A 103 -8.41 -8.89 3.77
CA TRP A 103 -8.19 -7.47 3.48
C TRP A 103 -6.71 -7.19 3.28
N CYS A 104 -6.45 -6.22 2.42
CA CYS A 104 -5.11 -5.65 2.21
C CYS A 104 -5.18 -4.14 2.36
N ARG A 105 -4.08 -3.52 2.72
CA ARG A 105 -3.94 -2.05 2.71
C ARG A 105 -2.50 -1.67 2.41
N CYS A 106 -2.31 -0.44 1.97
CA CYS A 106 -0.98 0.12 1.77
C CYS A 106 -0.58 0.89 3.02
N ALA A 107 0.64 0.66 3.48
CA ALA A 107 1.23 1.37 4.61
C ALA A 107 2.36 2.26 4.11
N VAL A 108 2.37 3.52 4.51
CA VAL A 108 3.47 4.46 4.27
C VAL A 108 4.00 4.88 5.63
N THR A 109 5.28 4.65 5.85
CA THR A 109 5.94 4.97 7.13
C THR A 109 7.19 5.79 6.87
N GLN A 110 7.60 6.57 7.86
CA GLN A 110 8.80 7.43 7.80
C GLN A 110 8.77 8.39 6.60
N PHE A 111 7.58 8.85 6.22
CA PHE A 111 7.40 9.75 5.09
C PHE A 111 7.85 11.15 5.50
N THR A 112 8.97 11.59 4.94
CA THR A 112 9.59 12.87 5.30
C THR A 112 9.85 13.79 4.12
N ALA A 113 9.69 13.30 2.89
CA ALA A 113 9.84 14.15 1.70
C ALA A 113 9.26 13.46 0.47
N GLY A 114 8.99 14.24 -0.57
CA GLY A 114 8.65 13.74 -1.90
C GLY A 114 7.17 13.55 -2.13
N VAL A 115 6.86 12.75 -3.14
CA VAL A 115 5.50 12.53 -3.61
C VAL A 115 5.25 11.04 -3.82
N VAL A 116 4.13 10.56 -3.32
CA VAL A 116 3.58 9.27 -3.73
C VAL A 116 2.61 9.56 -4.87
N ASN A 117 3.05 9.35 -6.09
CA ASN A 117 2.27 9.69 -7.28
C ASN A 117 1.03 8.81 -7.38
N ARG A 118 1.21 7.50 -7.24
CA ARG A 118 0.09 6.57 -7.35
C ARG A 118 0.49 5.20 -6.83
N VAL A 119 -0.46 4.55 -6.15
CA VAL A 119 -0.37 3.14 -5.79
C VAL A 119 -1.60 2.46 -6.36
N LEU A 120 -1.39 1.43 -7.18
CA LEU A 120 -2.45 0.64 -7.79
C LEU A 120 -2.40 -0.79 -7.25
N TYR A 121 -3.56 -1.38 -7.06
CA TYR A 121 -3.71 -2.74 -6.55
C TYR A 121 -4.69 -3.51 -7.41
N ASN A 122 -4.34 -4.76 -7.71
CA ASN A 122 -5.20 -5.68 -8.48
C ASN A 122 -5.11 -7.08 -7.86
N THR A 123 -6.24 -7.78 -7.85
CA THR A 123 -6.31 -9.15 -7.34
C THR A 123 -7.15 -10.06 -8.24
#